data_d1ed17009f5c70f26680f507dea430ff
#
_entry.id   d1ed17009f5c70f26680f507dea430ff
#
_cell.length_a   1.000
_cell.length_b   1.000
_cell.length_c   1.000
_cell.angle_alpha   90.00
_cell.angle_beta   90.00
_cell.angle_gamma   90.00
#
_symmetry.space_group_name_H-M   'P 1'
#
loop_
_entity.id
_entity.type
_entity.pdbx_description
1 polymer ?
#
loop_
_entity_poly.entity_id
_entity_poly.type
_entity_poly.pdbx_seq_one_letter_code
_entity_poly.pdbx_strand_id
1 'polypeptide(L)'
;VKEIYVKNKILKSIYIKIHNKNRHITIRGGNPFSVNNQFNENAAGEAKSADELMAEFDRESNVRQFTGKANIVVKALFLAFAVFVFATRFFTLPEQVRMSAFLGIIMFLGFLIYPSYKKQTQKRNFIPWYDFLFAVAGAVPYLYYALNFKEITNRAVAINTVDKVMALIGIVFLFELCRRAVGLPILFVAGGFIVYAFYYGKSLSSILYNLFYTTNGIPGTPLNVCSTFIVFFIILGAFLEKTGIGSFFVDLANSIAGYASGGPAKVAVISSALEGMYSGSSVANTVGSGSVTIPVMKSIGYKSEFAAAVEAAASTGGQIMPP
;
A
#
# COMPACT_ATOMS: atom_id res chain seq x y z
N VAL A 1 -20.82 4.52 0.65
CA VAL A 1 -21.75 4.29 -0.49
C VAL A 1 -20.97 4.08 -1.79
N LYS A 2 -19.96 4.92 -2.13
CA LYS A 2 -19.12 4.74 -3.33
C LYS A 2 -18.28 3.44 -3.30
N GLU A 3 -17.76 3.06 -2.15
CA GLU A 3 -17.01 1.79 -1.99
C GLU A 3 -17.89 0.56 -2.17
N ILE A 4 -19.12 0.59 -1.67
CA ILE A 4 -20.10 -0.49 -1.87
C ILE A 4 -20.47 -0.61 -3.36
N TYR A 5 -20.58 0.51 -4.06
CA TYR A 5 -20.87 0.52 -5.49
C TYR A 5 -19.72 -0.03 -6.32
N VAL A 6 -18.47 0.29 -5.98
CA VAL A 6 -17.27 -0.26 -6.61
C VAL A 6 -17.14 -1.76 -6.35
N LYS A 7 -17.36 -2.21 -5.10
CA LYS A 7 -17.41 -3.65 -4.75
C LYS A 7 -18.46 -4.42 -5.55
N ASN A 8 -19.67 -3.86 -5.71
CA ASN A 8 -20.72 -4.48 -6.53
C ASN A 8 -20.34 -4.56 -8.01
N LYS A 9 -19.60 -3.60 -8.53
CA LYS A 9 -19.13 -3.61 -9.93
C LYS A 9 -18.03 -4.65 -10.16
N ILE A 10 -17.14 -4.86 -9.16
CA ILE A 10 -16.13 -5.91 -9.16
C ILE A 10 -16.78 -7.29 -9.14
N LEU A 11 -17.71 -7.51 -8.21
CA LEU A 11 -18.45 -8.77 -8.08
C LEU A 11 -19.23 -9.08 -9.36
N LYS A 12 -19.84 -8.08 -9.98
CA LYS A 12 -20.58 -8.23 -11.24
C LYS A 12 -19.68 -8.54 -12.44
N SER A 13 -18.49 -7.96 -12.51
CA SER A 13 -17.50 -8.23 -13.57
C SER A 13 -16.90 -9.63 -13.44
N ILE A 14 -16.59 -10.07 -12.23
CA ILE A 14 -16.11 -11.43 -11.93
C ILE A 14 -17.23 -12.45 -12.26
N TYR A 15 -18.48 -12.15 -11.88
CA TYR A 15 -19.64 -12.98 -12.13
C TYR A 15 -19.91 -13.20 -13.62
N ILE A 16 -19.93 -12.13 -14.42
CA ILE A 16 -20.22 -12.21 -15.87
C ILE A 16 -19.15 -13.04 -16.59
N LYS A 17 -17.89 -12.94 -16.18
CA LYS A 17 -16.78 -13.69 -16.79
C LYS A 17 -16.79 -15.17 -16.43
N ILE A 18 -17.21 -15.53 -15.21
CA ILE A 18 -17.33 -16.93 -14.75
C ILE A 18 -18.55 -17.63 -15.38
N HIS A 19 -19.66 -16.91 -15.55
CA HIS A 19 -20.91 -17.48 -16.07
C HIS A 19 -20.85 -17.81 -17.56
N ASN A 20 -20.09 -17.06 -18.36
CA ASN A 20 -19.97 -17.32 -19.80
C ASN A 20 -19.10 -18.55 -20.18
N LYS A 21 -18.38 -19.14 -19.21
CA LYS A 21 -17.43 -20.26 -19.47
C LYS A 21 -17.92 -21.63 -19.01
N ASN A 22 -19.06 -21.75 -18.30
CA ASN A 22 -19.52 -23.00 -17.66
C ASN A 22 -20.65 -23.70 -18.43
N ARG A 23 -20.58 -23.81 -19.76
CA ARG A 23 -21.35 -24.83 -20.49
C ARG A 23 -20.47 -26.09 -20.63
N HIS A 24 -20.87 -27.15 -19.91
CA HIS A 24 -20.32 -28.52 -19.92
C HIS A 24 -19.11 -28.81 -19.04
N ILE A 25 -19.37 -29.26 -17.81
CA ILE A 25 -18.47 -30.13 -17.07
C ILE A 25 -19.30 -31.24 -16.39
N THR A 26 -19.09 -32.47 -16.84
CA THR A 26 -19.64 -33.69 -16.19
C THR A 26 -18.64 -34.20 -15.18
N ILE A 27 -19.03 -34.28 -13.93
CA ILE A 27 -18.16 -34.75 -12.82
C ILE A 27 -18.29 -36.25 -12.69
N ARG A 28 -17.20 -37.01 -12.95
CA ARG A 28 -17.03 -38.40 -12.50
C ARG A 28 -16.24 -38.42 -11.18
N GLY A 29 -16.78 -39.16 -10.20
CA GLY A 29 -16.31 -39.17 -8.83
C GLY A 29 -14.82 -39.52 -8.65
N GLY A 30 -14.14 -38.71 -7.89
CA GLY A 30 -12.77 -38.87 -7.38
C GLY A 30 -12.58 -37.97 -6.17
N ASN A 31 -11.65 -38.36 -5.29
CA ASN A 31 -11.33 -37.77 -4.00
C ASN A 31 -11.23 -36.22 -4.06
N PRO A 32 -11.99 -35.45 -3.24
CA PRO A 32 -12.07 -33.98 -3.35
C PRO A 32 -10.75 -33.23 -3.03
N PHE A 33 -9.74 -33.91 -2.53
CA PHE A 33 -8.45 -33.30 -2.15
C PHE A 33 -7.30 -33.49 -3.16
N SER A 34 -7.50 -34.22 -4.25
CA SER A 34 -6.55 -34.25 -5.34
C SER A 34 -6.95 -33.22 -6.40
N VAL A 35 -6.76 -31.94 -6.11
CA VAL A 35 -6.87 -30.88 -7.11
C VAL A 35 -5.64 -30.99 -8.03
N ASN A 36 -5.83 -31.70 -9.14
CA ASN A 36 -4.86 -31.76 -10.22
C ASN A 36 -4.52 -30.35 -10.69
N ASN A 37 -3.24 -30.04 -10.80
CA ASN A 37 -2.67 -28.80 -11.35
C ASN A 37 -3.15 -28.43 -12.78
N GLN A 38 -3.97 -29.24 -13.42
CA GLN A 38 -4.57 -28.98 -14.73
C GLN A 38 -5.64 -27.87 -14.73
N PHE A 39 -6.16 -27.44 -13.56
CA PHE A 39 -7.07 -26.30 -13.48
C PHE A 39 -6.40 -24.95 -13.73
N ASN A 40 -5.07 -24.86 -13.59
CA ASN A 40 -4.34 -23.60 -13.72
C ASN A 40 -3.99 -23.19 -15.15
N GLU A 41 -3.86 -24.12 -16.10
CA GLU A 41 -3.39 -23.77 -17.45
C GLU A 41 -4.50 -23.24 -18.38
N ASN A 42 -5.74 -23.69 -18.22
CA ASN A 42 -6.85 -23.27 -19.10
C ASN A 42 -7.64 -22.05 -18.60
N ALA A 43 -7.47 -21.66 -17.32
CA ALA A 43 -8.03 -20.42 -16.78
C ALA A 43 -7.10 -19.20 -16.98
N ALA A 44 -5.84 -19.43 -17.33
CA ALA A 44 -4.82 -18.39 -17.48
C ALA A 44 -4.95 -17.58 -18.79
N GLY A 45 -5.75 -18.03 -19.76
CA GLY A 45 -5.82 -17.40 -21.08
C GLY A 45 -6.57 -16.07 -21.16
N GLU A 46 -7.43 -15.72 -20.21
CA GLU A 46 -8.24 -14.48 -20.25
C GLU A 46 -8.56 -13.83 -18.89
N ALA A 47 -8.09 -14.37 -17.77
CA ALA A 47 -8.23 -13.70 -16.49
C ALA A 47 -7.12 -12.65 -16.38
N LYS A 48 -7.49 -11.37 -16.15
CA LYS A 48 -6.52 -10.34 -15.75
C LYS A 48 -5.71 -10.89 -14.57
N SER A 49 -4.40 -10.69 -14.59
CA SER A 49 -3.55 -11.10 -13.47
C SER A 49 -4.02 -10.42 -12.19
N ALA A 50 -3.71 -11.02 -11.03
CA ALA A 50 -4.03 -10.42 -9.73
C ALA A 50 -3.50 -8.97 -9.64
N ASP A 51 -2.30 -8.74 -10.17
CA ASP A 51 -1.67 -7.41 -10.21
C ASP A 51 -2.44 -6.42 -11.10
N GLU A 52 -3.01 -6.89 -12.22
CA GLU A 52 -3.84 -6.04 -13.09
C GLU A 52 -5.19 -5.68 -12.45
N LEU A 53 -5.77 -6.61 -11.69
CA LEU A 53 -7.00 -6.36 -10.93
C LEU A 53 -6.72 -5.39 -9.77
N MET A 54 -5.63 -5.58 -9.04
CA MET A 54 -5.20 -4.63 -7.99
C MET A 54 -4.97 -3.24 -8.56
N ALA A 55 -4.25 -3.10 -9.67
CA ALA A 55 -4.01 -1.80 -10.32
C ALA A 55 -5.28 -1.11 -10.84
N GLU A 56 -6.33 -1.87 -11.18
CA GLU A 56 -7.60 -1.31 -11.67
C GLU A 56 -8.47 -0.77 -10.52
N PHE A 57 -8.49 -1.45 -9.38
CA PHE A 57 -9.46 -1.21 -8.30
C PHE A 57 -8.86 -0.55 -7.06
N ASP A 58 -7.57 -0.71 -6.83
CA ASP A 58 -6.87 -0.11 -5.69
C ASP A 58 -6.04 1.10 -6.14
N ARG A 59 -6.28 2.27 -5.51
CA ARG A 59 -5.51 3.48 -5.81
C ARG A 59 -4.06 3.37 -5.37
N GLU A 60 -3.80 2.63 -4.30
CA GLU A 60 -2.46 2.42 -3.77
C GLU A 60 -1.61 1.55 -4.71
N SER A 61 -2.27 0.66 -5.47
CA SER A 61 -1.63 -0.19 -6.48
C SER A 61 -1.37 0.53 -7.82
N ASN A 62 -1.73 1.82 -7.96
CA ASN A 62 -1.52 2.58 -9.18
C ASN A 62 -0.06 3.05 -9.33
N VAL A 63 0.84 2.09 -9.28
CA VAL A 63 2.29 2.26 -9.36
C VAL A 63 2.82 1.97 -10.76
N ARG A 64 3.96 2.56 -11.12
CA ARG A 64 4.64 2.27 -12.38
C ARG A 64 5.13 0.83 -12.42
N GLN A 65 4.94 0.18 -13.57
CA GLN A 65 5.47 -1.16 -13.81
C GLN A 65 6.85 -1.06 -14.45
N PHE A 66 7.85 -1.61 -13.76
CA PHE A 66 9.21 -1.68 -14.25
C PHE A 66 9.55 -3.11 -14.68
N THR A 67 10.25 -3.25 -15.82
CA THR A 67 10.69 -4.55 -16.35
C THR A 67 12.17 -4.50 -16.73
N GLY A 68 12.83 -5.67 -16.75
CA GLY A 68 14.25 -5.76 -17.13
C GLY A 68 15.19 -5.00 -16.20
N LYS A 69 16.17 -4.29 -16.75
CA LYS A 69 17.22 -3.57 -16.00
C LYS A 69 16.66 -2.47 -15.10
N ALA A 70 15.60 -1.76 -15.53
CA ALA A 70 14.96 -0.72 -14.72
C ALA A 70 14.36 -1.28 -13.42
N ASN A 71 13.76 -2.47 -13.47
CA ASN A 71 13.23 -3.15 -12.29
C ASN A 71 14.33 -3.50 -11.29
N ILE A 72 15.50 -3.91 -11.77
CA ILE A 72 16.66 -4.22 -10.91
C ILE A 72 17.12 -2.96 -10.16
N VAL A 73 17.21 -1.83 -10.86
CA VAL A 73 17.61 -0.55 -10.24
C VAL A 73 16.60 -0.10 -9.18
N VAL A 74 15.30 -0.16 -9.49
CA VAL A 74 14.24 0.21 -8.54
C VAL A 74 14.27 -0.73 -7.32
N LYS A 75 14.38 -2.04 -7.52
CA LYS A 75 14.51 -3.01 -6.42
C LYS A 75 15.76 -2.76 -5.57
N ALA A 76 16.88 -2.40 -6.18
CA ALA A 76 18.11 -2.07 -5.46
C ALA A 76 17.93 -0.79 -4.61
N LEU A 77 17.20 0.22 -5.10
CA LEU A 77 16.88 1.42 -4.33
C LEU A 77 15.99 1.11 -3.13
N PHE A 78 14.98 0.24 -3.28
CA PHE A 78 14.16 -0.21 -2.16
C PHE A 78 14.94 -1.05 -1.15
N LEU A 79 15.83 -1.91 -1.62
CA LEU A 79 16.72 -2.66 -0.74
C LEU A 79 17.64 -1.71 0.04
N ALA A 80 18.22 -0.72 -0.63
CA ALA A 80 19.04 0.31 0.03
C ALA A 80 18.23 1.09 1.09
N PHE A 81 16.96 1.41 0.79
CA PHE A 81 16.06 2.02 1.77
C PHE A 81 15.80 1.10 2.97
N ALA A 82 15.53 -0.19 2.75
CA ALA A 82 15.34 -1.15 3.83
C ALA A 82 16.61 -1.26 4.70
N VAL A 83 17.79 -1.36 4.08
CA VAL A 83 19.07 -1.38 4.79
C VAL A 83 19.28 -0.08 5.59
N PHE A 84 18.97 1.08 5.01
CA PHE A 84 19.03 2.35 5.72
C PHE A 84 18.13 2.35 6.96
N VAL A 85 16.89 1.89 6.86
CA VAL A 85 15.96 1.80 7.98
C VAL A 85 16.51 0.90 9.08
N PHE A 86 17.07 -0.27 8.74
CA PHE A 86 17.72 -1.15 9.71
C PHE A 86 18.96 -0.47 10.34
N ALA A 87 19.79 0.18 9.54
CA ALA A 87 20.99 0.87 10.02
C ALA A 87 20.66 1.98 11.06
N THR A 88 19.55 2.70 10.87
CA THR A 88 19.13 3.75 11.83
C THR A 88 18.84 3.22 13.23
N ARG A 89 18.72 1.91 13.43
CA ARG A 89 18.56 1.30 14.76
C ARG A 89 19.85 1.12 15.51
N PHE A 90 20.95 1.00 14.80
CA PHE A 90 22.28 0.84 15.40
C PHE A 90 22.95 2.19 15.69
N PHE A 91 22.48 3.27 15.05
CA PHE A 91 23.00 4.61 15.27
C PHE A 91 22.04 5.45 16.10
N THR A 92 22.55 6.10 17.15
CA THR A 92 21.79 7.02 18.01
C THR A 92 21.62 8.37 17.32
N LEU A 93 20.73 8.45 16.34
CA LEU A 93 20.40 9.71 15.66
C LEU A 93 19.29 10.44 16.41
N PRO A 94 19.33 11.79 16.47
CA PRO A 94 18.19 12.56 16.93
C PRO A 94 16.92 12.17 16.17
N GLU A 95 15.80 12.13 16.87
CA GLU A 95 14.53 11.67 16.32
C GLU A 95 14.12 12.43 15.05
N GLN A 96 14.26 13.76 15.07
CA GLN A 96 13.92 14.62 13.94
C GLN A 96 14.83 14.37 12.72
N VAL A 97 16.12 14.11 12.94
CA VAL A 97 17.08 13.78 11.86
C VAL A 97 16.69 12.47 11.21
N ARG A 98 16.37 11.46 12.02
CA ARG A 98 15.93 10.15 11.50
C ARG A 98 14.64 10.27 10.68
N MET A 99 13.62 10.97 11.24
CA MET A 99 12.33 11.17 10.55
C MET A 99 12.50 11.95 9.24
N SER A 100 13.32 12.98 9.23
CA SER A 100 13.56 13.80 8.04
C SER A 100 14.32 13.02 6.96
N ALA A 101 15.37 12.29 7.34
CA ALA A 101 16.10 11.45 6.38
C ALA A 101 15.18 10.35 5.81
N PHE A 102 14.38 9.69 6.66
CA PHE A 102 13.38 8.70 6.24
C PHE A 102 12.39 9.29 5.23
N LEU A 103 11.81 10.46 5.56
CA LEU A 103 10.83 11.11 4.68
C LEU A 103 11.48 11.60 3.37
N GLY A 104 12.72 12.10 3.42
CA GLY A 104 13.46 12.50 2.22
C GLY A 104 13.65 11.36 1.23
N ILE A 105 14.00 10.15 1.72
CA ILE A 105 14.12 8.96 0.87
C ILE A 105 12.75 8.53 0.34
N ILE A 106 11.71 8.56 1.17
CA ILE A 106 10.33 8.25 0.72
C ILE A 106 9.87 9.22 -0.35
N MET A 107 10.16 10.53 -0.22
CA MET A 107 9.83 11.51 -1.25
C MET A 107 10.51 11.18 -2.57
N PHE A 108 11.79 10.83 -2.54
CA PHE A 108 12.51 10.42 -3.73
C PHE A 108 11.90 9.17 -4.39
N LEU A 109 11.71 8.10 -3.62
CA LEU A 109 11.15 6.85 -4.12
C LEU A 109 9.70 7.00 -4.55
N GLY A 110 8.91 7.77 -3.82
CA GLY A 110 7.50 8.01 -4.10
C GLY A 110 7.27 8.66 -5.46
N PHE A 111 8.04 9.70 -5.81
CA PHE A 111 7.93 10.32 -7.13
C PHE A 111 8.41 9.43 -8.28
N LEU A 112 9.34 8.51 -8.02
CA LEU A 112 9.75 7.52 -9.02
C LEU A 112 8.65 6.50 -9.31
N ILE A 113 7.86 6.12 -8.29
CA ILE A 113 6.87 5.05 -8.38
C ILE A 113 5.49 5.57 -8.76
N TYR A 114 5.02 6.65 -8.11
CA TYR A 114 3.69 7.21 -8.35
C TYR A 114 3.69 8.14 -9.56
N PRO A 115 2.99 7.78 -10.66
CA PRO A 115 2.93 8.61 -11.85
C PRO A 115 2.06 9.84 -11.63
N SER A 116 2.34 10.95 -12.34
CA SER A 116 1.52 12.17 -12.30
C SER A 116 0.11 11.95 -12.85
N TYR A 117 -0.03 11.09 -13.87
CA TYR A 117 -1.30 10.78 -14.54
C TYR A 117 -1.49 9.28 -14.72
N LYS A 118 -2.72 8.79 -14.57
CA LYS A 118 -3.09 7.38 -14.73
C LYS A 118 -2.68 6.76 -16.08
N LYS A 119 -2.69 7.53 -17.17
CA LYS A 119 -2.25 7.06 -18.50
C LYS A 119 -0.77 6.63 -18.54
N GLN A 120 0.06 7.11 -17.61
CA GLN A 120 1.48 6.77 -17.57
C GLN A 120 1.75 5.41 -16.90
N THR A 121 0.83 4.90 -16.10
CA THR A 121 0.91 3.57 -15.50
C THR A 121 0.96 2.47 -16.56
N GLN A 122 0.33 2.68 -17.71
CA GLN A 122 0.31 1.72 -18.83
C GLN A 122 1.61 1.68 -19.64
N LYS A 123 2.48 2.70 -19.51
CA LYS A 123 3.77 2.74 -20.21
C LYS A 123 4.85 2.06 -19.37
N ARG A 124 5.33 0.90 -19.79
CA ARG A 124 6.41 0.17 -19.14
C ARG A 124 7.74 0.94 -19.20
N ASN A 125 8.48 0.99 -18.10
CA ASN A 125 9.83 1.59 -18.00
C ASN A 125 9.91 3.09 -18.36
N PHE A 126 8.82 3.85 -18.30
CA PHE A 126 8.84 5.27 -18.65
C PHE A 126 8.82 6.13 -17.39
N ILE A 127 9.93 6.81 -17.12
CA ILE A 127 10.02 7.87 -16.09
C ILE A 127 10.20 9.18 -16.84
N PRO A 128 9.20 10.09 -16.81
CA PRO A 128 9.37 11.44 -17.36
C PRO A 128 10.48 12.18 -16.62
N TRP A 129 11.25 13.00 -17.32
CA TRP A 129 12.33 13.79 -16.74
C TRP A 129 11.87 14.71 -15.59
N TYR A 130 10.65 15.24 -15.69
CA TYR A 130 10.07 16.10 -14.65
C TYR A 130 9.75 15.32 -13.36
N ASP A 131 9.40 14.04 -13.42
CA ASP A 131 9.17 13.23 -12.22
C ASP A 131 10.49 12.93 -11.49
N PHE A 132 11.59 12.79 -12.23
CA PHE A 132 12.92 12.72 -11.62
C PHE A 132 13.31 14.05 -10.96
N LEU A 133 13.02 15.18 -11.63
CA LEU A 133 13.22 16.50 -11.02
C LEU A 133 12.40 16.67 -9.74
N PHE A 134 11.13 16.23 -9.75
CA PHE A 134 10.26 16.25 -8.58
C PHE A 134 10.77 15.34 -7.45
N ALA A 135 11.33 14.19 -7.80
CA ALA A 135 11.93 13.29 -6.81
C ALA A 135 13.10 13.95 -6.07
N VAL A 136 13.99 14.61 -6.82
CA VAL A 136 15.12 15.33 -6.24
C VAL A 136 14.65 16.56 -5.47
N ALA A 137 13.81 17.41 -6.08
CA ALA A 137 13.32 18.63 -5.46
C ALA A 137 12.47 18.36 -4.19
N GLY A 138 11.74 17.24 -4.17
CA GLY A 138 10.99 16.82 -2.99
C GLY A 138 11.85 16.24 -1.87
N ALA A 139 12.95 15.57 -2.20
CA ALA A 139 13.86 14.98 -1.22
C ALA A 139 14.81 16.01 -0.56
N VAL A 140 15.30 16.96 -1.34
CA VAL A 140 16.31 17.95 -0.91
C VAL A 140 15.92 18.71 0.36
N PRO A 141 14.71 19.24 0.53
CA PRO A 141 14.33 19.97 1.74
C PRO A 141 14.44 19.14 3.02
N TYR A 142 14.05 17.88 2.96
CA TYR A 142 14.11 16.98 4.13
C TYR A 142 15.53 16.56 4.46
N LEU A 143 16.36 16.30 3.44
CA LEU A 143 17.78 16.03 3.64
C LEU A 143 18.52 17.29 4.14
N TYR A 144 18.18 18.47 3.62
CA TYR A 144 18.70 19.74 4.13
C TYR A 144 18.41 19.91 5.64
N TYR A 145 17.17 19.63 6.06
CA TYR A 145 16.82 19.68 7.49
C TYR A 145 17.60 18.63 8.29
N ALA A 146 17.74 17.41 7.80
CA ALA A 146 18.49 16.36 8.49
C ALA A 146 19.97 16.76 8.70
N LEU A 147 20.60 17.42 7.72
CA LEU A 147 22.00 17.84 7.79
C LEU A 147 22.21 19.08 8.66
N ASN A 148 21.28 20.04 8.59
CA ASN A 148 21.39 21.33 9.30
C ASN A 148 20.55 21.39 10.59
N PHE A 149 20.15 20.23 11.12
CA PHE A 149 19.24 20.10 12.27
C PHE A 149 19.63 20.97 13.45
N LYS A 150 20.90 20.92 13.88
CA LYS A 150 21.40 21.67 15.04
C LYS A 150 21.28 23.18 14.85
N GLU A 151 21.64 23.68 13.68
CA GLU A 151 21.59 25.12 13.37
C GLU A 151 20.16 25.63 13.30
N ILE A 152 19.27 24.90 12.64
CA ILE A 152 17.85 25.26 12.49
C ILE A 152 17.15 25.24 13.85
N THR A 153 17.42 24.23 14.67
CA THR A 153 16.84 24.13 16.01
C THR A 153 17.32 25.25 16.94
N ASN A 154 18.59 25.65 16.83
CA ASN A 154 19.13 26.76 17.63
C ASN A 154 18.55 28.13 17.23
N ARG A 155 18.20 28.32 15.95
CA ARG A 155 17.54 29.55 15.49
C ARG A 155 16.06 29.62 15.87
N ALA A 156 15.44 28.51 16.23
CA ALA A 156 14.04 28.37 16.57
C ALA A 156 13.11 29.08 15.55
N VAL A 157 12.18 29.92 16.00
CA VAL A 157 11.22 30.62 15.13
C VAL A 157 11.87 31.63 14.17
N ALA A 158 13.10 32.07 14.46
CA ALA A 158 13.85 33.04 13.64
C ALA A 158 14.56 32.35 12.44
N ILE A 159 13.79 31.61 11.61
CA ILE A 159 14.30 30.90 10.45
C ILE A 159 14.78 31.83 9.34
N ASN A 160 15.88 31.47 8.69
CA ASN A 160 16.45 32.19 7.57
C ASN A 160 15.56 32.13 6.33
N THR A 161 15.81 32.98 5.35
CA THR A 161 15.10 32.94 4.06
C THR A 161 15.27 31.60 3.34
N VAL A 162 16.46 31.00 3.43
CA VAL A 162 16.74 29.67 2.85
C VAL A 162 15.87 28.60 3.53
N ASP A 163 15.79 28.62 4.87
CA ASP A 163 14.96 27.69 5.62
C ASP A 163 13.48 27.81 5.23
N LYS A 164 12.97 29.04 5.04
CA LYS A 164 11.59 29.30 4.59
C LYS A 164 11.31 28.72 3.22
N VAL A 165 12.25 28.92 2.29
CA VAL A 165 12.12 28.41 0.91
C VAL A 165 12.17 26.89 0.92
N MET A 166 13.09 26.29 1.67
CA MET A 166 13.17 24.80 1.80
C MET A 166 11.91 24.22 2.42
N ALA A 167 11.38 24.82 3.49
CA ALA A 167 10.13 24.37 4.09
C ALA A 167 8.95 24.47 3.12
N LEU A 168 8.84 25.58 2.39
CA LEU A 168 7.78 25.78 1.41
C LEU A 168 7.85 24.72 0.30
N ILE A 169 9.04 24.51 -0.27
CA ILE A 169 9.28 23.49 -1.31
C ILE A 169 8.91 22.10 -0.76
N GLY A 170 9.40 21.74 0.42
CA GLY A 170 9.13 20.44 1.04
C GLY A 170 7.64 20.18 1.25
N ILE A 171 6.90 21.18 1.74
CA ILE A 171 5.45 21.08 1.93
C ILE A 171 4.71 20.93 0.60
N VAL A 172 5.04 21.74 -0.40
CA VAL A 172 4.39 21.70 -1.72
C VAL A 172 4.61 20.34 -2.40
N PHE A 173 5.84 19.83 -2.38
CA PHE A 173 6.11 18.50 -2.96
C PHE A 173 5.48 17.37 -2.16
N LEU A 174 5.37 17.49 -0.84
CA LEU A 174 4.63 16.52 -0.03
C LEU A 174 3.15 16.50 -0.41
N PHE A 175 2.54 17.66 -0.59
CA PHE A 175 1.16 17.77 -1.07
C PHE A 175 1.00 17.14 -2.46
N GLU A 176 1.95 17.37 -3.38
CA GLU A 176 1.92 16.77 -4.72
C GLU A 176 2.06 15.25 -4.65
N LEU A 177 2.95 14.70 -3.81
CA LEU A 177 3.07 13.26 -3.63
C LEU A 177 1.80 12.67 -3.00
N CYS A 178 1.23 13.34 -2.01
CA CYS A 178 -0.03 12.94 -1.38
C CYS A 178 -1.19 12.94 -2.41
N ARG A 179 -1.25 13.93 -3.31
CA ARG A 179 -2.21 13.97 -4.41
C ARG A 179 -2.10 12.74 -5.31
N ARG A 180 -0.87 12.29 -5.59
CA ARG A 180 -0.62 11.13 -6.46
C ARG A 180 -0.97 9.80 -5.79
N ALA A 181 -0.61 9.63 -4.52
CA ALA A 181 -0.79 8.39 -3.79
C ALA A 181 -2.21 8.23 -3.23
N VAL A 182 -2.72 9.22 -2.51
CA VAL A 182 -3.98 9.15 -1.76
C VAL A 182 -5.13 9.83 -2.51
N GLY A 183 -4.87 10.98 -3.10
CA GLY A 183 -5.85 11.77 -3.86
C GLY A 183 -6.18 13.12 -3.25
N LEU A 184 -7.14 13.82 -3.86
CA LEU A 184 -7.48 15.20 -3.54
C LEU A 184 -8.20 15.44 -2.19
N PRO A 185 -9.08 14.54 -1.67
CA PRO A 185 -9.90 14.86 -0.50
C PRO A 185 -9.09 15.27 0.74
N ILE A 186 -8.00 14.55 1.02
CA ILE A 186 -7.14 14.83 2.18
C ILE A 186 -6.41 16.18 2.04
N LEU A 187 -6.09 16.58 0.80
CA LEU A 187 -5.44 17.85 0.52
C LEU A 187 -6.36 19.05 0.78
N PHE A 188 -7.64 18.91 0.48
CA PHE A 188 -8.62 19.96 0.80
C PHE A 188 -8.75 20.16 2.30
N VAL A 189 -8.76 19.06 3.08
CA VAL A 189 -8.80 19.13 4.53
C VAL A 189 -7.52 19.79 5.08
N ALA A 190 -6.35 19.31 4.67
CA ALA A 190 -5.07 19.85 5.11
C ALA A 190 -4.89 21.33 4.69
N GLY A 191 -5.25 21.66 3.46
CA GLY A 191 -5.25 23.05 2.97
C GLY A 191 -6.19 23.95 3.76
N GLY A 192 -7.38 23.47 4.11
CA GLY A 192 -8.34 24.19 4.97
C GLY A 192 -7.76 24.54 6.34
N PHE A 193 -7.01 23.62 6.98
CA PHE A 193 -6.34 23.90 8.25
C PHE A 193 -5.20 24.92 8.10
N ILE A 194 -4.47 24.91 7.00
CA ILE A 194 -3.43 25.93 6.73
C ILE A 194 -4.08 27.31 6.55
N VAL A 195 -5.17 27.40 5.79
CA VAL A 195 -5.92 28.66 5.61
C VAL A 195 -6.47 29.16 6.95
N TYR A 196 -7.01 28.25 7.77
CA TYR A 196 -7.46 28.57 9.13
C TYR A 196 -6.35 29.14 10.00
N ALA A 197 -5.13 28.58 9.92
CA ALA A 197 -3.98 29.09 10.67
C ALA A 197 -3.61 30.53 10.26
N PHE A 198 -3.71 30.88 8.96
CA PHE A 198 -3.57 32.25 8.49
C PHE A 198 -4.67 33.18 9.01
N TYR A 199 -5.93 32.72 8.96
CA TYR A 199 -7.07 33.48 9.48
C TYR A 199 -6.89 33.80 10.98
N TYR A 200 -6.26 32.90 11.75
CA TYR A 200 -5.96 33.12 13.17
C TYR A 200 -4.75 34.03 13.42
N GLY A 201 -4.26 34.73 12.40
CA GLY A 201 -3.18 35.73 12.51
C GLY A 201 -1.76 35.17 12.67
N LYS A 202 -1.54 33.86 12.37
CA LYS A 202 -0.19 33.30 12.37
C LYS A 202 0.61 33.80 11.17
N SER A 203 1.85 34.26 11.41
CA SER A 203 2.77 34.65 10.32
C SER A 203 3.16 33.44 9.47
N LEU A 204 3.45 33.66 8.17
CA LEU A 204 3.94 32.64 7.27
C LEU A 204 5.18 31.92 7.84
N SER A 205 6.13 32.67 8.41
CA SER A 205 7.34 32.09 9.01
C SER A 205 7.00 31.14 10.18
N SER A 206 6.03 31.50 11.03
CA SER A 206 5.59 30.67 12.12
C SER A 206 4.89 29.40 11.64
N ILE A 207 4.05 29.51 10.62
CA ILE A 207 3.36 28.34 10.02
C ILE A 207 4.39 27.39 9.41
N LEU A 208 5.31 27.87 8.58
CA LEU A 208 6.35 27.06 7.95
C LEU A 208 7.26 26.40 9.00
N TYR A 209 7.65 27.12 10.03
CA TYR A 209 8.47 26.57 11.11
C TYR A 209 7.74 25.45 11.87
N ASN A 210 6.51 25.71 12.31
CA ASN A 210 5.75 24.71 13.07
C ASN A 210 5.38 23.49 12.22
N LEU A 211 5.06 23.68 10.95
CA LEU A 211 4.63 22.59 10.09
C LEU A 211 5.80 21.72 9.62
N PHE A 212 6.96 22.31 9.31
CA PHE A 212 8.07 21.60 8.68
C PHE A 212 9.18 21.20 9.65
N TYR A 213 9.50 22.03 10.65
CA TYR A 213 10.68 21.85 11.50
C TYR A 213 10.36 21.36 12.91
N THR A 214 9.11 21.32 13.32
CA THR A 214 8.75 20.89 14.69
C THR A 214 8.02 19.54 14.69
N THR A 215 8.09 18.86 15.84
CA THR A 215 7.37 17.61 16.09
C THR A 215 5.85 17.76 16.16
N ASN A 216 5.35 18.99 16.19
CA ASN A 216 3.91 19.28 16.10
C ASN A 216 3.38 19.34 14.66
N GLY A 217 4.27 19.28 13.66
CA GLY A 217 3.95 19.32 12.24
C GLY A 217 4.18 17.99 11.54
N ILE A 218 4.81 18.06 10.36
CA ILE A 218 5.12 16.88 9.51
C ILE A 218 6.02 15.88 10.25
N PRO A 219 7.13 16.29 10.94
CA PRO A 219 7.94 15.38 11.74
C PRO A 219 7.30 15.05 13.09
N GLY A 220 6.01 14.73 13.09
CA GLY A 220 5.25 14.43 14.30
C GLY A 220 5.18 12.95 14.64
N THR A 221 4.38 12.63 15.68
CA THR A 221 4.17 11.25 16.15
C THR A 221 3.82 10.26 15.04
N PRO A 222 2.92 10.57 14.05
CA PRO A 222 2.61 9.61 12.99
C PRO A 222 3.83 9.23 12.15
N LEU A 223 4.68 10.20 11.77
CA LEU A 223 5.89 9.93 11.02
C LEU A 223 6.92 9.16 11.85
N ASN A 224 6.99 9.45 13.16
CA ASN A 224 7.84 8.70 14.07
C ASN A 224 7.44 7.22 14.12
N VAL A 225 6.16 6.94 14.32
CA VAL A 225 5.63 5.56 14.34
C VAL A 225 5.87 4.88 12.99
N CYS A 226 5.65 5.56 11.86
CA CYS A 226 5.95 5.03 10.53
C CYS A 226 7.42 4.64 10.38
N SER A 227 8.35 5.52 10.80
CA SER A 227 9.80 5.29 10.65
C SER A 227 10.38 4.29 11.66
N THR A 228 9.65 3.99 12.75
CA THR A 228 10.15 3.15 13.84
C THR A 228 9.50 1.77 13.92
N PHE A 229 8.21 1.67 13.61
CA PHE A 229 7.46 0.44 13.78
C PHE A 229 6.86 -0.04 12.46
N ILE A 230 6.03 0.78 11.82
CA ILE A 230 5.23 0.36 10.65
C ILE A 230 6.13 -0.15 9.52
N VAL A 231 7.23 0.53 9.23
CA VAL A 231 8.16 0.12 8.17
C VAL A 231 8.75 -1.27 8.41
N PHE A 232 9.06 -1.62 9.66
CA PHE A 232 9.56 -2.96 9.99
C PHE A 232 8.48 -4.03 9.82
N PHE A 233 7.24 -3.74 10.22
CA PHE A 233 6.12 -4.65 9.99
C PHE A 233 5.85 -4.86 8.50
N ILE A 234 5.92 -3.80 7.68
CA ILE A 234 5.77 -3.93 6.22
C ILE A 234 6.89 -4.79 5.62
N ILE A 235 8.15 -4.58 6.04
CA ILE A 235 9.28 -5.40 5.58
C ILE A 235 9.09 -6.85 6.00
N LEU A 236 8.71 -7.10 7.26
CA LEU A 236 8.42 -8.43 7.77
C LEU A 236 7.27 -9.08 7.01
N GLY A 237 6.17 -8.35 6.78
CA GLY A 237 5.02 -8.83 6.03
C GLY A 237 5.39 -9.24 4.60
N ALA A 238 6.16 -8.41 3.89
CA ALA A 238 6.65 -8.74 2.55
C ALA A 238 7.57 -9.98 2.54
N PHE A 239 8.35 -10.18 3.60
CA PHE A 239 9.16 -11.38 3.78
C PHE A 239 8.29 -12.61 4.02
N LEU A 240 7.32 -12.52 4.94
CA LEU A 240 6.40 -13.60 5.26
C LEU A 240 5.57 -14.02 4.02
N GLU A 241 5.10 -13.09 3.22
CA GLU A 241 4.39 -13.37 1.98
C GLU A 241 5.20 -14.28 1.03
N LYS A 242 6.51 -14.09 0.95
CA LYS A 242 7.42 -14.92 0.12
C LYS A 242 7.76 -16.26 0.73
N THR A 243 7.55 -16.47 2.02
CA THR A 243 7.77 -17.76 2.70
C THR A 243 6.60 -18.74 2.57
N GLY A 244 5.49 -18.34 1.96
CA GLY A 244 4.30 -19.17 1.79
C GLY A 244 3.40 -19.23 3.03
N ILE A 245 3.49 -18.23 3.90
CA ILE A 245 2.66 -18.17 5.13
C ILE A 245 1.16 -18.15 4.83
N GLY A 246 0.75 -17.64 3.66
CA GLY A 246 -0.66 -17.63 3.25
C GLY A 246 -1.25 -19.04 3.16
N SER A 247 -0.55 -19.96 2.48
CA SER A 247 -0.99 -21.37 2.40
C SER A 247 -1.04 -22.03 3.78
N PHE A 248 -0.05 -21.76 4.62
CA PHE A 248 -0.05 -22.24 6.01
C PHE A 248 -1.27 -21.74 6.79
N PHE A 249 -1.67 -20.47 6.63
CA PHE A 249 -2.85 -19.96 7.33
C PHE A 249 -4.16 -20.56 6.82
N VAL A 250 -4.26 -20.86 5.53
CA VAL A 250 -5.41 -21.61 4.99
C VAL A 250 -5.46 -23.02 5.57
N ASP A 251 -4.32 -23.72 5.63
CA ASP A 251 -4.24 -25.07 6.20
C ASP A 251 -4.56 -25.08 7.71
N LEU A 252 -4.03 -24.09 8.44
CA LEU A 252 -4.33 -23.92 9.87
C LEU A 252 -5.82 -23.63 10.09
N ALA A 253 -6.40 -22.71 9.32
CA ALA A 253 -7.83 -22.40 9.40
C ALA A 253 -8.69 -23.64 9.07
N ASN A 254 -8.26 -24.45 8.09
CA ASN A 254 -8.93 -25.67 7.71
C ASN A 254 -8.87 -26.73 8.83
N SER A 255 -7.75 -26.85 9.53
CA SER A 255 -7.61 -27.78 10.66
C SER A 255 -8.52 -27.40 11.84
N ILE A 256 -8.80 -26.10 12.04
CA ILE A 256 -9.65 -25.60 13.13
C ILE A 256 -11.14 -25.66 12.78
N ALA A 257 -11.52 -25.26 11.58
CA ALA A 257 -12.91 -25.02 11.20
C ALA A 257 -13.41 -25.85 10.01
N GLY A 258 -12.52 -26.59 9.34
CA GLY A 258 -12.86 -27.30 8.11
C GLY A 258 -13.92 -28.40 8.29
N TYR A 259 -13.94 -29.07 9.45
CA TYR A 259 -14.90 -30.13 9.78
C TYR A 259 -16.26 -29.61 10.25
N ALA A 260 -16.38 -28.31 10.56
CA ALA A 260 -17.61 -27.74 11.07
C ALA A 260 -18.64 -27.50 9.96
N SER A 261 -19.94 -27.50 10.31
CA SER A 261 -20.97 -27.07 9.35
C SER A 261 -20.66 -25.69 8.78
N GLY A 262 -20.64 -25.56 7.45
CA GLY A 262 -20.20 -24.35 6.77
C GLY A 262 -18.67 -24.14 6.79
N GLY A 263 -17.90 -25.23 7.01
CA GLY A 263 -16.45 -25.23 7.16
C GLY A 263 -15.69 -24.33 6.18
N PRO A 264 -15.85 -24.48 4.85
CA PRO A 264 -15.10 -23.68 3.89
C PRO A 264 -15.31 -22.18 3.99
N ALA A 265 -16.52 -21.73 4.30
CA ALA A 265 -16.78 -20.31 4.54
C ALA A 265 -16.13 -19.81 5.83
N LYS A 266 -16.11 -20.63 6.88
CA LYS A 266 -15.41 -20.34 8.15
C LYS A 266 -13.89 -20.32 7.95
N VAL A 267 -13.36 -21.25 7.15
CA VAL A 267 -11.94 -21.28 6.78
C VAL A 267 -11.56 -19.99 6.06
N ALA A 268 -12.37 -19.53 5.10
CA ALA A 268 -12.13 -18.27 4.40
C ALA A 268 -12.08 -17.08 5.37
N VAL A 269 -12.99 -17.02 6.35
CA VAL A 269 -13.00 -15.94 7.36
C VAL A 269 -11.76 -15.98 8.24
N ILE A 270 -11.39 -17.18 8.75
CA ILE A 270 -10.25 -17.31 9.66
C ILE A 270 -8.92 -17.07 8.91
N SER A 271 -8.74 -17.67 7.72
CA SER A 271 -7.51 -17.47 6.95
C SER A 271 -7.33 -16.01 6.52
N SER A 272 -8.40 -15.38 6.09
CA SER A 272 -8.37 -13.97 5.72
C SER A 272 -8.10 -13.04 6.91
N ALA A 273 -8.59 -13.38 8.10
CA ALA A 273 -8.25 -12.66 9.32
C ALA A 273 -6.76 -12.80 9.67
N LEU A 274 -6.19 -14.00 9.55
CA LEU A 274 -4.78 -14.25 9.79
C LEU A 274 -3.89 -13.57 8.75
N GLU A 275 -4.28 -13.61 7.47
CA GLU A 275 -3.58 -12.88 6.40
C GLU A 275 -3.63 -11.36 6.62
N GLY A 276 -4.76 -10.84 7.11
CA GLY A 276 -4.93 -9.43 7.43
C GLY A 276 -3.91 -8.89 8.41
N MET A 277 -3.43 -9.73 9.32
CA MET A 277 -2.45 -9.35 10.35
C MET A 277 -1.09 -8.93 9.77
N TYR A 278 -0.74 -9.36 8.55
CA TYR A 278 0.53 -9.00 7.94
C TYR A 278 0.38 -8.24 6.61
N SER A 279 -0.72 -8.42 5.88
CA SER A 279 -0.91 -7.81 4.56
C SER A 279 -1.38 -6.35 4.64
N GLY A 280 -2.23 -6.03 5.63
CA GLY A 280 -2.85 -4.70 5.77
C GLY A 280 -3.74 -4.26 4.60
N SER A 281 -3.91 -5.09 3.58
CA SER A 281 -4.66 -4.78 2.35
C SER A 281 -5.80 -5.76 2.12
N SER A 282 -7.03 -5.24 2.08
CA SER A 282 -8.21 -6.08 1.78
C SER A 282 -8.19 -6.64 0.37
N VAL A 283 -7.55 -5.96 -0.58
CA VAL A 283 -7.46 -6.43 -1.98
C VAL A 283 -6.44 -7.56 -2.08
N ALA A 284 -5.26 -7.41 -1.45
CA ALA A 284 -4.25 -8.45 -1.39
C ALA A 284 -4.81 -9.72 -0.72
N ASN A 285 -5.50 -9.59 0.41
CA ASN A 285 -6.17 -10.72 1.08
C ASN A 285 -7.19 -11.40 0.17
N THR A 286 -8.08 -10.62 -0.49
CA THR A 286 -9.09 -11.21 -1.40
C THR A 286 -8.45 -12.00 -2.54
N VAL A 287 -7.29 -11.57 -3.02
CA VAL A 287 -6.56 -12.27 -4.09
C VAL A 287 -5.79 -13.48 -3.52
N GLY A 288 -5.14 -13.32 -2.36
CA GLY A 288 -4.35 -14.36 -1.71
C GLY A 288 -5.24 -15.54 -1.27
N SER A 289 -6.00 -15.37 -0.17
CA SER A 289 -6.86 -16.41 0.37
C SER A 289 -7.98 -16.80 -0.60
N GLY A 290 -8.60 -15.84 -1.29
CA GLY A 290 -9.70 -16.09 -2.21
C GLY A 290 -9.34 -16.94 -3.42
N SER A 291 -8.08 -16.96 -3.85
CA SER A 291 -7.61 -17.85 -4.91
C SER A 291 -7.77 -19.33 -4.55
N VAL A 292 -7.72 -19.66 -3.27
CA VAL A 292 -7.86 -21.02 -2.71
C VAL A 292 -9.28 -21.26 -2.18
N THR A 293 -9.80 -20.35 -1.36
CA THR A 293 -11.05 -20.53 -0.62
C THR A 293 -12.30 -20.48 -1.50
N ILE A 294 -12.33 -19.59 -2.52
CA ILE A 294 -13.46 -19.48 -3.45
C ILE A 294 -13.67 -20.76 -4.27
N PRO A 295 -12.64 -21.35 -4.92
CA PRO A 295 -12.77 -22.65 -5.57
C PRO A 295 -13.25 -23.78 -4.64
N VAL A 296 -12.72 -23.83 -3.41
CA VAL A 296 -13.12 -24.83 -2.42
C VAL A 296 -14.60 -24.68 -2.03
N MET A 297 -15.07 -23.47 -1.72
CA MET A 297 -16.47 -23.21 -1.43
C MET A 297 -17.37 -23.62 -2.60
N LYS A 298 -16.98 -23.33 -3.83
CA LYS A 298 -17.75 -23.69 -5.05
C LYS A 298 -17.79 -25.20 -5.27
N SER A 299 -16.71 -25.93 -5.01
CA SER A 299 -16.65 -27.39 -5.18
C SER A 299 -17.63 -28.14 -4.26
N ILE A 300 -18.00 -27.54 -3.13
CA ILE A 300 -18.92 -28.11 -2.15
C ILE A 300 -20.37 -27.62 -2.37
N GLY A 301 -20.62 -26.85 -3.44
CA GLY A 301 -21.96 -26.44 -3.84
C GLY A 301 -22.38 -25.03 -3.42
N TYR A 302 -21.48 -24.21 -2.89
CA TYR A 302 -21.78 -22.80 -2.64
C TYR A 302 -22.00 -22.05 -3.96
N LYS A 303 -22.98 -21.16 -3.99
CA LYS A 303 -23.18 -20.25 -5.14
C LYS A 303 -21.98 -19.32 -5.27
N SER A 304 -21.55 -19.03 -6.52
CA SER A 304 -20.38 -18.20 -6.81
C SER A 304 -20.45 -16.81 -6.18
N GLU A 305 -21.67 -16.22 -6.15
CA GLU A 305 -21.91 -14.92 -5.54
C GLU A 305 -21.71 -14.94 -4.03
N PHE A 306 -22.19 -16.02 -3.38
CA PHE A 306 -22.04 -16.18 -1.93
C PHE A 306 -20.57 -16.41 -1.56
N ALA A 307 -19.84 -17.26 -2.27
CA ALA A 307 -18.42 -17.52 -2.04
C ALA A 307 -17.59 -16.22 -2.21
N ALA A 308 -17.87 -15.46 -3.26
CA ALA A 308 -17.21 -14.16 -3.48
C ALA A 308 -17.58 -13.11 -2.42
N ALA A 309 -18.83 -13.11 -1.94
CA ALA A 309 -19.28 -12.19 -0.90
C ALA A 309 -18.62 -12.51 0.46
N VAL A 310 -18.52 -13.79 0.83
CA VAL A 310 -17.83 -14.23 2.06
C VAL A 310 -16.37 -13.76 2.02
N GLU A 311 -15.67 -14.02 0.94
CA GLU A 311 -14.26 -13.65 0.81
C GLU A 311 -14.06 -12.13 0.85
N ALA A 312 -14.86 -11.37 0.11
CA ALA A 312 -14.77 -9.91 0.10
C ALA A 312 -15.08 -9.29 1.47
N ALA A 313 -16.05 -9.87 2.21
CA ALA A 313 -16.38 -9.41 3.56
C ALA A 313 -15.27 -9.74 4.56
N ALA A 314 -14.75 -10.97 4.51
CA ALA A 314 -13.68 -11.43 5.39
C ALA A 314 -12.38 -10.61 5.17
N SER A 315 -12.00 -10.43 3.90
CA SER A 315 -10.78 -9.69 3.52
C SER A 315 -10.82 -8.21 3.89
N THR A 316 -12.02 -7.63 4.08
CA THR A 316 -12.15 -6.24 4.54
C THR A 316 -11.57 -6.07 5.97
N GLY A 317 -11.58 -7.12 6.78
CA GLY A 317 -10.97 -7.14 8.10
C GLY A 317 -9.47 -6.83 8.10
N GLY A 318 -8.76 -7.16 7.02
CA GLY A 318 -7.33 -6.89 6.88
C GLY A 318 -6.95 -5.40 6.92
N GLN A 319 -7.87 -4.49 6.61
CA GLN A 319 -7.64 -3.04 6.73
C GLN A 319 -7.85 -2.50 8.15
N ILE A 320 -8.54 -3.27 9.00
CA ILE A 320 -8.91 -2.86 10.35
C ILE A 320 -7.96 -3.49 11.37
N MET A 321 -7.42 -4.65 11.04
CA MET A 321 -6.44 -5.32 11.90
C MET A 321 -5.10 -4.58 11.85
N PRO A 322 -4.56 -4.19 13.02
CA PRO A 322 -3.20 -3.67 13.07
C PRO A 322 -2.21 -4.79 12.71
N PRO A 323 -1.16 -4.46 11.97
CA PRO A 323 -0.07 -5.39 11.73
C PRO A 323 0.68 -5.73 13.02
#